data_d3c1e206cc1441c3e86192d9fce4bb57
#
_entry.id   d3c1e206cc1441c3e86192d9fce4bb57
#
_cell.length_a   1.000
_cell.length_b   1.000
_cell.length_c   1.000
_cell.angle_alpha   90.00
_cell.angle_beta   90.00
_cell.angle_gamma   90.00
#
_symmetry.space_group_name_H-M   'P 1'
#
loop_
_entity.id
_entity.type
_entity.pdbx_description
1 polymer ?
#
loop_
_entity_poly.entity_id
_entity_poly.type
_entity_poly.pdbx_seq_one_letter_code
_entity_poly.pdbx_strand_id
1 'polypeptide(L)'
;MRIILVCICAWFVAQVIKVILNTIRFIIDKKKGNVTKKVTIGTLFKLGGMPSSHTATVISLSTCIGALEGFNSNIFAVSGVFAFITMFDAFMVRLPVEKLTEAFIGVREKVEGKDVKPIKKVEGHTIPEIIGGFIVGAGIALLFLKFSPLFPEYVSLFAA
;
A
#
# COMPACT_ATOMS: atom_id res chain seq x y z
N MET A 1 2.38 21.87 1.13
CA MET A 1 1.87 21.21 -0.10
C MET A 1 2.86 20.24 -0.76
N ARG A 2 4.18 20.51 -0.78
CA ARG A 2 5.21 19.64 -1.42
C ARG A 2 5.17 18.19 -0.94
N ILE A 3 5.14 17.94 0.37
CA ILE A 3 5.11 16.59 0.95
C ILE A 3 3.86 15.81 0.51
N ILE A 4 2.70 16.47 0.43
CA ILE A 4 1.44 15.83 0.00
C ILE A 4 1.58 15.28 -1.43
N LEU A 5 2.24 16.01 -2.34
CA LEU A 5 2.49 15.56 -3.70
C LEU A 5 3.36 14.29 -3.72
N VAL A 6 4.41 14.23 -2.88
CA VAL A 6 5.25 13.03 -2.74
C VAL A 6 4.42 11.84 -2.26
N CYS A 7 3.54 12.04 -1.27
CA CYS A 7 2.66 10.99 -0.76
C CYS A 7 1.69 10.47 -1.82
N ILE A 8 1.09 11.38 -2.62
CA ILE A 8 0.22 11.01 -3.73
C ILE A 8 1.00 10.23 -4.80
N CYS A 9 2.21 10.67 -5.14
CA CYS A 9 3.08 9.96 -6.07
C CYS A 9 3.44 8.55 -5.55
N ALA A 10 3.80 8.42 -4.28
CA ALA A 10 4.11 7.13 -3.67
C ALA A 10 2.91 6.18 -3.71
N TRP A 11 1.72 6.69 -3.38
CA TRP A 11 0.47 5.96 -3.49
C TRP A 11 0.23 5.48 -4.93
N PHE A 12 0.35 6.40 -5.90
CA PHE A 12 0.10 6.11 -7.31
C PHE A 12 1.09 5.08 -7.86
N VAL A 13 2.39 5.23 -7.57
CA VAL A 13 3.43 4.27 -7.98
C VAL A 13 3.16 2.89 -7.39
N ALA A 14 2.77 2.81 -6.11
CA ALA A 14 2.39 1.54 -5.49
C ALA A 14 1.19 0.90 -6.20
N GLN A 15 0.19 1.68 -6.63
CA GLN A 15 -0.95 1.17 -7.38
C GLN A 15 -0.56 0.66 -8.78
N VAL A 16 0.31 1.37 -9.49
CA VAL A 16 0.83 0.95 -10.79
C VAL A 16 1.60 -0.37 -10.67
N ILE A 17 2.50 -0.48 -9.71
CA ILE A 17 3.26 -1.72 -9.44
C ILE A 17 2.29 -2.88 -9.14
N LYS A 18 1.26 -2.64 -8.33
CA LYS A 18 0.23 -3.64 -8.01
C LYS A 18 -0.47 -4.16 -9.27
N VAL A 19 -0.87 -3.28 -10.18
CA VAL A 19 -1.50 -3.67 -11.45
C VAL A 19 -0.56 -4.50 -12.29
N ILE A 20 0.71 -4.09 -12.40
CA ILE A 20 1.73 -4.83 -13.16
C ILE A 20 1.90 -6.25 -12.59
N LEU A 21 2.09 -6.37 -11.27
CA LEU A 21 2.28 -7.67 -10.62
C LEU A 21 1.05 -8.57 -10.76
N ASN A 22 -0.15 -8.02 -10.62
CA ASN A 22 -1.39 -8.79 -10.81
C ASN A 22 -1.57 -9.23 -12.26
N THR A 23 -1.18 -8.40 -13.23
CA THR A 23 -1.22 -8.74 -14.67
C THR A 23 -0.23 -9.87 -14.97
N ILE A 24 0.98 -9.79 -14.44
CA ILE A 24 2.00 -10.84 -14.62
C ILE A 24 1.49 -12.17 -14.01
N ARG A 25 0.94 -12.14 -12.79
CA ARG A 25 0.35 -13.34 -12.16
C ARG A 25 -0.77 -13.92 -13.03
N PHE A 26 -1.67 -13.08 -13.52
CA PHE A 26 -2.77 -13.52 -14.40
C PHE A 26 -2.24 -14.22 -15.67
N ILE A 27 -1.19 -13.68 -16.31
CA ILE A 27 -0.60 -14.27 -17.52
C ILE A 27 0.02 -15.64 -17.19
N ILE A 28 0.74 -15.75 -16.07
CA ILE A 28 1.36 -16.99 -15.62
C ILE A 28 0.30 -18.06 -15.32
N ASP A 29 -0.75 -17.70 -14.57
CA ASP A 29 -1.82 -18.62 -14.20
C ASP A 29 -2.63 -19.08 -15.41
N LYS A 30 -2.86 -18.18 -16.37
CA LYS A 30 -3.50 -18.53 -17.65
C LYS A 30 -2.68 -19.54 -18.44
N LYS A 31 -1.34 -19.42 -18.46
CA LYS A 31 -0.46 -20.39 -19.12
C LYS A 31 -0.48 -21.76 -18.43
N LYS A 32 -0.73 -21.80 -17.11
CA LYS A 32 -0.85 -23.05 -16.32
C LYS A 32 -2.25 -23.68 -16.40
N GLY A 33 -3.18 -23.13 -17.19
CA GLY A 33 -4.55 -23.64 -17.30
C GLY A 33 -5.48 -23.29 -16.14
N ASN A 34 -5.03 -22.48 -15.17
CA ASN A 34 -5.85 -22.03 -14.07
C ASN A 34 -6.71 -20.84 -14.52
N VAL A 35 -8.04 -20.97 -14.34
CA VAL A 35 -8.98 -19.89 -14.64
C VAL A 35 -8.91 -18.85 -13.54
N THR A 36 -8.20 -17.76 -13.76
CA THR A 36 -8.10 -16.64 -12.84
C THR A 36 -9.00 -15.48 -13.27
N LYS A 37 -9.46 -14.68 -12.28
CA LYS A 37 -10.28 -13.50 -12.56
C LYS A 37 -9.47 -12.48 -13.37
N LYS A 38 -10.09 -12.00 -14.47
CA LYS A 38 -9.49 -11.00 -15.37
C LYS A 38 -9.10 -9.74 -14.59
N VAL A 39 -7.88 -9.24 -14.85
CA VAL A 39 -7.43 -7.94 -14.31
C VAL A 39 -8.28 -6.84 -14.93
N THR A 40 -8.96 -6.05 -14.13
CA THR A 40 -9.85 -4.96 -14.55
C THR A 40 -9.34 -3.64 -13.97
N ILE A 41 -9.74 -2.50 -14.55
CA ILE A 41 -9.46 -1.16 -14.00
C ILE A 41 -9.87 -1.05 -12.51
N GLY A 42 -10.93 -1.75 -12.09
CA GLY A 42 -11.30 -1.89 -10.69
C GLY A 42 -10.19 -2.46 -9.78
N THR A 43 -9.19 -3.14 -10.35
CA THR A 43 -8.02 -3.62 -9.61
C THR A 43 -7.14 -2.47 -9.08
N LEU A 44 -7.15 -1.30 -9.74
CA LEU A 44 -6.47 -0.08 -9.27
C LEU A 44 -7.00 0.42 -7.93
N PHE A 45 -8.29 0.21 -7.68
CA PHE A 45 -8.97 0.65 -6.46
C PHE A 45 -9.09 -0.44 -5.39
N LYS A 46 -8.57 -1.64 -5.65
CA LYS A 46 -8.50 -2.68 -4.64
C LYS A 46 -7.49 -2.29 -3.56
N LEU A 47 -7.93 -2.38 -2.31
CA LEU A 47 -7.15 -2.01 -1.13
C LEU A 47 -6.07 -3.04 -0.82
N GLY A 48 -6.31 -4.33 -1.06
CA GLY A 48 -5.36 -5.43 -0.83
C GLY A 48 -4.33 -5.63 -1.96
N GLY A 49 -3.32 -6.45 -1.71
CA GLY A 49 -2.28 -6.86 -2.66
C GLY A 49 -0.97 -6.06 -2.55
N MET A 50 0.08 -6.62 -3.18
CA MET A 50 1.47 -6.12 -3.11
C MET A 50 1.77 -5.11 -4.22
N PRO A 51 2.47 -3.98 -3.90
CA PRO A 51 2.80 -3.46 -2.57
C PRO A 51 1.62 -2.75 -1.89
N SER A 52 1.65 -2.59 -0.55
CA SER A 52 0.64 -1.84 0.19
C SER A 52 0.74 -0.34 -0.12
N SER A 53 -0.27 0.22 -0.75
CA SER A 53 -0.33 1.65 -1.07
C SER A 53 -0.50 2.54 0.17
N HIS A 54 -1.21 2.07 1.19
CA HIS A 54 -1.32 2.79 2.47
C HIS A 54 0.04 2.91 3.16
N THR A 55 0.78 1.81 3.23
CA THR A 55 2.14 1.81 3.78
C THR A 55 3.04 2.74 2.97
N ALA A 56 3.01 2.69 1.63
CA ALA A 56 3.80 3.57 0.79
C ALA A 56 3.50 5.05 1.07
N THR A 57 2.23 5.41 1.26
CA THR A 57 1.82 6.78 1.57
C THR A 57 2.36 7.25 2.92
N VAL A 58 2.15 6.48 4.00
CA VAL A 58 2.54 6.92 5.35
C VAL A 58 4.05 6.87 5.56
N ILE A 59 4.76 5.95 4.92
CA ILE A 59 6.21 5.88 4.95
C ILE A 59 6.84 7.03 4.15
N SER A 60 6.29 7.37 2.98
CA SER A 60 6.79 8.54 2.24
C SER A 60 6.58 9.84 3.02
N LEU A 61 5.45 9.99 3.71
CA LEU A 61 5.18 11.11 4.62
C LEU A 61 6.25 11.18 5.72
N SER A 62 6.43 10.09 6.46
CA SER A 62 7.36 10.04 7.58
C SER A 62 8.81 10.25 7.12
N THR A 63 9.21 9.68 5.98
CA THR A 63 10.54 9.88 5.41
C THR A 63 10.79 11.35 5.03
N CYS A 64 9.82 12.00 4.38
CA CYS A 64 9.93 13.43 4.06
C CYS A 64 10.02 14.29 5.31
N ILE A 65 9.18 14.05 6.30
CA ILE A 65 9.20 14.81 7.56
C ILE A 65 10.53 14.60 8.30
N GLY A 66 11.02 13.36 8.41
CA GLY A 66 12.29 13.08 9.06
C GLY A 66 13.47 13.78 8.39
N ALA A 67 13.48 13.83 7.05
CA ALA A 67 14.51 14.54 6.31
C ALA A 67 14.40 16.08 6.48
N LEU A 68 13.19 16.64 6.42
CA LEU A 68 12.97 18.09 6.40
C LEU A 68 13.06 18.72 7.79
N GLU A 69 12.51 18.07 8.80
CA GLU A 69 12.37 18.60 10.18
C GLU A 69 13.34 17.94 11.15
N GLY A 70 14.06 16.92 10.69
CA GLY A 70 14.96 16.11 11.50
C GLY A 70 14.28 14.91 12.18
N PHE A 71 15.02 13.81 12.30
CA PHE A 71 14.55 12.57 12.90
C PHE A 71 14.31 12.66 14.42
N ASN A 72 14.81 13.72 15.08
CA ASN A 72 14.57 14.00 16.49
C ASN A 72 13.41 14.97 16.73
N SER A 73 12.71 15.41 15.67
CA SER A 73 11.59 16.35 15.81
C SER A 73 10.33 15.67 16.31
N ASN A 74 9.52 16.42 17.08
CA ASN A 74 8.23 15.95 17.56
C ASN A 74 7.28 15.58 16.43
N ILE A 75 7.33 16.30 15.29
CA ILE A 75 6.48 16.01 14.14
C ILE A 75 6.90 14.73 13.44
N PHE A 76 8.20 14.41 13.41
CA PHE A 76 8.65 13.09 12.95
C PHE A 76 8.13 11.98 13.84
N ALA A 77 8.20 12.14 15.16
CA ALA A 77 7.67 11.16 16.11
C ALA A 77 6.17 10.90 15.88
N VAL A 78 5.37 11.97 15.70
CA VAL A 78 3.93 11.85 15.38
C VAL A 78 3.72 11.10 14.05
N SER A 79 4.46 11.45 13.00
CA SER A 79 4.33 10.80 11.69
C SER A 79 4.76 9.33 11.73
N GLY A 80 5.79 9.00 12.50
CA GLY A 80 6.27 7.63 12.72
C GLY A 80 5.25 6.76 13.45
N VAL A 81 4.65 7.28 14.52
CA VAL A 81 3.56 6.60 15.25
C VAL A 81 2.34 6.41 14.34
N PHE A 82 1.97 7.41 13.54
CA PHE A 82 0.88 7.29 12.59
C PHE A 82 1.16 6.22 11.51
N ALA A 83 2.39 6.15 10.99
CA ALA A 83 2.80 5.11 10.06
C ALA A 83 2.74 3.73 10.72
N PHE A 84 3.23 3.59 11.95
CA PHE A 84 3.18 2.33 12.71
C PHE A 84 1.73 1.87 12.91
N ILE A 85 0.84 2.74 13.39
CA ILE A 85 -0.59 2.40 13.62
C ILE A 85 -1.25 1.96 12.31
N THR A 86 -0.98 2.65 11.20
CA THR A 86 -1.54 2.32 9.89
C THR A 86 -1.10 0.94 9.40
N MET A 87 0.18 0.60 9.56
CA MET A 87 0.71 -0.72 9.19
C MET A 87 0.19 -1.82 10.13
N PHE A 88 0.10 -1.52 11.43
CA PHE A 88 -0.41 -2.44 12.44
C PHE A 88 -1.89 -2.77 12.18
N ASP A 89 -2.74 -1.75 11.91
CA ASP A 89 -4.13 -1.94 11.54
C ASP A 89 -4.29 -2.85 10.32
N ALA A 90 -3.49 -2.61 9.28
CA ALA A 90 -3.54 -3.39 8.05
C ALA A 90 -3.25 -4.89 8.27
N PHE A 91 -2.33 -5.23 9.18
CA PHE A 91 -1.91 -6.60 9.44
C PHE A 91 -2.70 -7.25 10.59
N MET A 92 -2.82 -6.57 11.73
CA MET A 92 -3.36 -7.18 12.95
C MET A 92 -4.88 -7.04 13.08
N VAL A 93 -5.48 -6.09 12.38
CA VAL A 93 -6.93 -5.89 12.44
C VAL A 93 -7.60 -6.32 11.14
N ARG A 94 -7.22 -5.72 10.01
CA ARG A 94 -7.92 -5.97 8.75
C ARG A 94 -7.70 -7.36 8.19
N LEU A 95 -6.49 -7.92 8.29
CA LEU A 95 -6.22 -9.26 7.78
C LEU A 95 -7.00 -10.37 8.53
N PRO A 96 -7.08 -10.39 9.87
CA PRO A 96 -7.98 -11.30 10.57
C PRO A 96 -9.46 -11.08 10.24
N VAL A 97 -9.92 -9.83 10.12
CA VAL A 97 -11.30 -9.51 9.73
C VAL A 97 -11.62 -10.02 8.33
N GLU A 98 -10.70 -9.92 7.38
CA GLU A 98 -10.85 -10.48 6.03
C GLU A 98 -11.06 -12.00 6.09
N LYS A 99 -10.21 -12.72 6.83
CA LYS A 99 -10.31 -14.19 7.00
C LYS A 99 -11.63 -14.60 7.67
N LEU A 100 -12.03 -13.85 8.70
CA LEU A 100 -13.31 -14.08 9.38
C LEU A 100 -14.50 -13.87 8.43
N THR A 101 -14.45 -12.80 7.64
CA THR A 101 -15.48 -12.50 6.65
C THR A 101 -15.58 -13.60 5.59
N GLU A 102 -14.44 -14.14 5.12
CA GLU A 102 -14.42 -15.25 4.17
C GLU A 102 -15.02 -16.53 4.76
N ALA A 103 -14.66 -16.86 6.00
CA ALA A 103 -15.23 -18.02 6.71
C ALA A 103 -16.75 -17.86 6.89
N PHE A 104 -17.21 -16.66 7.28
CA PHE A 104 -18.63 -16.35 7.46
C PHE A 104 -19.41 -16.44 6.13
N ILE A 105 -18.87 -15.95 5.02
CA ILE A 105 -19.48 -16.09 3.70
C ILE A 105 -19.63 -17.58 3.36
N GLY A 106 -18.61 -18.40 3.59
CA GLY A 106 -18.65 -19.83 3.32
C GLY A 106 -19.71 -20.58 4.15
N VAL A 107 -19.92 -20.20 5.40
CA VAL A 107 -20.99 -20.76 6.25
C VAL A 107 -22.36 -20.31 5.73
N ARG A 108 -22.50 -19.04 5.42
CA ARG A 108 -23.74 -18.46 4.92
C ARG A 108 -24.20 -19.06 3.60
N GLU A 109 -23.28 -19.29 2.65
CA GLU A 109 -23.59 -19.95 1.37
C GLU A 109 -24.08 -21.40 1.57
N LYS A 110 -23.61 -22.09 2.62
CA LYS A 110 -24.08 -23.45 2.94
C LYS A 110 -25.47 -23.47 3.57
N VAL A 111 -25.84 -22.43 4.33
CA VAL A 111 -27.10 -22.36 5.08
C VAL A 111 -28.22 -21.72 4.25
N GLU A 112 -27.93 -20.61 3.56
CA GLU A 112 -28.94 -19.79 2.87
C GLU A 112 -28.95 -20.01 1.34
N GLY A 113 -27.98 -20.79 0.79
CA GLY A 113 -27.82 -21.00 -0.66
C GLY A 113 -26.97 -19.90 -1.31
N LYS A 114 -26.75 -20.03 -2.65
CA LYS A 114 -25.81 -19.16 -3.39
C LYS A 114 -26.36 -17.78 -3.80
N ASP A 115 -27.66 -17.55 -3.64
CA ASP A 115 -28.33 -16.31 -4.09
C ASP A 115 -28.35 -15.19 -3.02
N VAL A 116 -27.37 -15.20 -2.13
CA VAL A 116 -27.30 -14.24 -1.02
C VAL A 116 -26.54 -12.98 -1.44
N LYS A 117 -27.03 -11.80 -1.01
CA LYS A 117 -26.36 -10.52 -1.28
C LYS A 117 -24.91 -10.57 -0.85
N PRO A 118 -23.95 -10.16 -1.73
CA PRO A 118 -22.53 -10.21 -1.41
C PRO A 118 -22.19 -9.30 -0.23
N ILE A 119 -21.44 -9.83 0.72
CA ILE A 119 -20.89 -9.05 1.82
C ILE A 119 -19.62 -8.33 1.32
N LYS A 120 -19.51 -7.02 1.61
CA LYS A 120 -18.32 -6.25 1.29
C LYS A 120 -17.15 -6.73 2.15
N LYS A 121 -16.13 -7.28 1.51
CA LYS A 121 -14.90 -7.70 2.19
C LYS A 121 -14.05 -6.48 2.57
N VAL A 122 -13.49 -6.52 3.77
CA VAL A 122 -12.41 -5.62 4.17
C VAL A 122 -11.10 -6.32 3.77
N GLU A 123 -10.29 -5.67 2.96
CA GLU A 123 -9.01 -6.25 2.52
C GLU A 123 -7.91 -5.84 3.50
N GLY A 124 -7.22 -6.82 4.09
CA GLY A 124 -6.04 -6.66 4.91
C GLY A 124 -4.74 -6.75 4.09
N HIS A 125 -3.61 -6.69 4.78
CA HIS A 125 -2.30 -6.82 4.15
C HIS A 125 -1.44 -7.85 4.87
N THR A 126 -0.72 -8.64 4.09
CA THR A 126 0.32 -9.54 4.60
C THR A 126 1.62 -8.76 4.87
N ILE A 127 2.49 -9.32 5.71
CA ILE A 127 3.80 -8.72 6.03
C ILE A 127 4.62 -8.40 4.78
N PRO A 128 4.76 -9.29 3.76
CA PRO A 128 5.47 -8.95 2.53
C PRO A 128 4.88 -7.75 1.78
N GLU A 129 3.56 -7.59 1.77
CA GLU A 129 2.90 -6.45 1.13
C GLU A 129 3.21 -5.13 1.83
N ILE A 130 3.29 -5.14 3.16
CA ILE A 130 3.70 -4.00 3.99
C ILE A 130 5.16 -3.65 3.71
N ILE A 131 6.06 -4.64 3.71
CA ILE A 131 7.48 -4.43 3.39
C ILE A 131 7.65 -3.84 1.99
N GLY A 132 6.92 -4.37 0.99
CA GLY A 132 6.91 -3.82 -0.36
C GLY A 132 6.45 -2.36 -0.40
N GLY A 133 5.39 -2.03 0.36
CA GLY A 133 4.90 -0.66 0.52
C GLY A 133 5.94 0.25 1.18
N PHE A 134 6.64 -0.25 2.21
CA PHE A 134 7.73 0.47 2.89
C PHE A 134 8.85 0.85 1.90
N ILE A 135 9.33 -0.11 1.13
CA ILE A 135 10.39 0.11 0.13
C ILE A 135 9.97 1.15 -0.91
N VAL A 136 8.76 1.04 -1.43
CA VAL A 136 8.24 2.00 -2.42
C VAL A 136 8.09 3.38 -1.81
N GLY A 137 7.50 3.49 -0.61
CA GLY A 137 7.28 4.79 0.05
C GLY A 137 8.57 5.52 0.37
N ALA A 138 9.53 4.83 1.01
CA ALA A 138 10.85 5.39 1.31
C ALA A 138 11.62 5.73 0.03
N GLY A 139 11.63 4.85 -0.98
CA GLY A 139 12.31 5.07 -2.25
C GLY A 139 11.80 6.28 -2.99
N ILE A 140 10.49 6.47 -3.12
CA ILE A 140 9.88 7.63 -3.77
C ILE A 140 10.20 8.92 -3.00
N ALA A 141 10.10 8.90 -1.66
CA ALA A 141 10.45 10.07 -0.85
C ALA A 141 11.92 10.49 -1.06
N LEU A 142 12.86 9.54 -0.99
CA LEU A 142 14.28 9.81 -1.20
C LEU A 142 14.58 10.30 -2.62
N LEU A 143 13.93 9.75 -3.64
CA LEU A 143 14.09 10.23 -5.02
C LEU A 143 13.61 11.66 -5.17
N PHE A 144 12.47 12.01 -4.58
CA PHE A 144 11.98 13.40 -4.63
C PHE A 144 12.89 14.36 -3.85
N LEU A 145 13.38 13.98 -2.68
CA LEU A 145 14.30 14.79 -1.90
C LEU A 145 15.62 15.04 -2.66
N LYS A 146 16.13 14.03 -3.38
CA LYS A 146 17.41 14.12 -4.09
C LYS A 146 17.31 14.86 -5.44
N PHE A 147 16.26 14.63 -6.22
CA PHE A 147 16.23 15.04 -7.62
C PHE A 147 15.14 16.07 -7.96
N SER A 148 14.18 16.29 -7.06
CA SER A 148 13.07 17.18 -7.38
C SER A 148 13.41 18.65 -7.09
N PRO A 149 13.14 19.57 -8.03
CA PRO A 149 13.23 21.01 -7.77
C PRO A 149 12.26 21.50 -6.70
N LEU A 150 11.36 20.63 -6.23
CA LEU A 150 10.48 20.92 -5.10
C LEU A 150 11.25 21.01 -3.76
N PHE A 151 12.45 20.45 -3.66
CA PHE A 151 13.28 20.43 -2.46
C PHE A 151 14.71 20.87 -2.77
N PRO A 152 14.92 22.12 -3.25
CA PRO A 152 16.24 22.59 -3.66
C PRO A 152 17.27 22.59 -2.53
N GLU A 153 16.83 22.80 -1.30
CA GLU A 153 17.65 22.77 -0.09
C GLU A 153 18.30 21.41 0.19
N TYR A 154 17.69 20.31 -0.33
CA TYR A 154 18.19 18.93 -0.12
C TYR A 154 18.99 18.39 -1.30
N VAL A 155 18.79 18.91 -2.50
CA VAL A 155 19.56 18.51 -3.69
C VAL A 155 21.06 18.76 -3.46
N SER A 156 21.42 19.84 -2.79
CA SER A 156 22.82 20.18 -2.46
C SER A 156 23.47 19.24 -1.45
N LEU A 157 22.70 18.63 -0.53
CA LEU A 157 23.22 17.68 0.46
C LEU A 157 23.64 16.33 -0.15
N PHE A 158 23.10 15.97 -1.32
CA PHE A 158 23.44 14.75 -2.04
C PHE A 158 24.39 14.98 -3.23
N ALA A 159 24.80 16.23 -3.47
CA ALA A 159 25.71 16.60 -4.55
C ALA A 159 27.19 16.64 -4.11
N ALA A 160 27.48 16.44 -2.83
CA ALA A 160 28.80 16.32 -2.25
C ALA A 160 29.18 14.83 -2.04
#